data_ea8cdbf2b4b176812ee76688bfb13f90
#
_entry.id   ea8cdbf2b4b176812ee76688bfb13f90
#
_cell.length_a   1.000
_cell.length_b   1.000
_cell.length_c   1.000
_cell.angle_alpha   90.00
_cell.angle_beta   90.00
_cell.angle_gamma   90.00
#
_symmetry.space_group_name_H-M   'P 1'
#
loop_
_entity.id
_entity.type
_entity.pdbx_description
1 polymer ?
#
loop_
_entity_poly.entity_id
_entity_poly.type
_entity_poly.pdbx_seq_one_letter_code
_entity_poly.pdbx_strand_id
1 'polypeptide(L)'
;MGPLRRILDENRLTPAAVLLTHGHIDHIWSAQKVADTYGCPAYIHPEDRYLLTDPIKGFGPRLAQVALGVLFSEPKQLVELDRDGALVELGGIRVVVDHTPGHTRGSVVFRASGGQERSDRGFNTGGEDVVFTGDTLFRSSVGRTDLPGGSGRDLLSSIVTKLLVLDDDTVVLPGHGPRSTIGHERRTNP
;
A
#
# COMPACT_ATOMS: atom_id res chain seq x y z
N MET A 1 -15.29 6.19 6.97
CA MET A 1 -15.56 7.22 5.92
C MET A 1 -15.55 8.66 6.47
N GLY A 2 -16.00 8.93 7.69
CA GLY A 2 -16.13 10.31 8.19
C GLY A 2 -14.88 11.18 8.09
N PRO A 3 -13.72 10.79 8.64
CA PRO A 3 -12.50 11.62 8.57
C PRO A 3 -12.00 11.81 7.14
N LEU A 4 -11.93 10.73 6.35
CA LEU A 4 -11.50 10.80 4.94
C LEU A 4 -12.41 11.73 4.13
N ARG A 5 -13.74 11.56 4.25
CA ARG A 5 -14.70 12.40 3.53
C ARG A 5 -14.52 13.87 3.87
N ARG A 6 -14.32 14.21 5.14
CA ARG A 6 -14.07 15.60 5.56
C ARG A 6 -12.84 16.17 4.86
N ILE A 7 -11.71 15.44 4.86
CA ILE A 7 -10.47 15.88 4.20
C ILE A 7 -10.70 16.11 2.69
N LEU A 8 -11.40 15.19 2.03
CA LEU A 8 -11.71 15.31 0.61
C LEU A 8 -12.59 16.53 0.32
N ASP A 9 -13.66 16.72 1.10
CA ASP A 9 -14.61 17.83 0.93
C ASP A 9 -13.92 19.18 1.20
N GLU A 10 -13.16 19.31 2.30
CA GLU A 10 -12.42 20.53 2.68
C GLU A 10 -11.39 20.93 1.63
N ASN A 11 -10.74 19.97 0.98
CA ASN A 11 -9.72 20.23 -0.04
C ASN A 11 -10.27 20.15 -1.48
N ARG A 12 -11.56 19.91 -1.66
CA ARG A 12 -12.22 19.75 -2.98
C ARG A 12 -11.55 18.65 -3.83
N LEU A 13 -11.17 17.56 -3.17
CA LEU A 13 -10.53 16.43 -3.82
C LEU A 13 -11.54 15.33 -4.15
N THR A 14 -11.32 14.66 -5.28
CA THR A 14 -12.04 13.45 -5.67
C THR A 14 -11.02 12.31 -5.82
N PRO A 15 -11.23 11.17 -5.15
CA PRO A 15 -10.35 10.01 -5.30
C PRO A 15 -10.32 9.54 -6.76
N ALA A 16 -9.13 9.41 -7.32
CA ALA A 16 -8.93 8.84 -8.65
C ALA A 16 -8.80 7.31 -8.61
N ALA A 17 -8.31 6.77 -7.49
CA ALA A 17 -8.14 5.35 -7.26
C ALA A 17 -7.97 5.03 -5.78
N VAL A 18 -8.10 3.74 -5.44
CA VAL A 18 -7.69 3.15 -4.16
C VAL A 18 -6.51 2.21 -4.46
N LEU A 19 -5.34 2.50 -3.92
CA LEU A 19 -4.16 1.66 -4.07
C LEU A 19 -3.95 0.86 -2.78
N LEU A 20 -3.98 -0.47 -2.87
CA LEU A 20 -3.82 -1.37 -1.73
C LEU A 20 -2.40 -1.95 -1.76
N THR A 21 -1.62 -1.65 -0.74
CA THR A 21 -0.27 -2.20 -0.59
C THR A 21 -0.30 -3.70 -0.31
N HIS A 22 -1.31 -4.17 0.41
CA HIS A 22 -1.54 -5.59 0.72
C HIS A 22 -2.95 -5.80 1.28
N GLY A 23 -3.34 -7.07 1.49
CA GLY A 23 -4.71 -7.47 1.81
C GLY A 23 -5.05 -7.61 3.30
N HIS A 24 -4.21 -7.20 4.26
CA HIS A 24 -4.59 -7.29 5.66
C HIS A 24 -5.75 -6.35 5.99
N ILE A 25 -6.57 -6.74 6.97
CA ILE A 25 -7.89 -6.16 7.25
C ILE A 25 -7.84 -4.66 7.54
N ASP A 26 -6.84 -4.18 8.24
CA ASP A 26 -6.66 -2.76 8.58
C ASP A 26 -6.32 -1.90 7.36
N HIS A 27 -5.75 -2.49 6.31
CA HIS A 27 -5.46 -1.83 5.05
C HIS A 27 -6.62 -1.88 4.05
N ILE A 28 -7.50 -2.89 4.15
CA ILE A 28 -8.62 -3.06 3.22
C ILE A 28 -9.98 -2.65 3.79
N TRP A 29 -10.08 -2.35 5.10
CA TRP A 29 -11.33 -2.11 5.82
C TRP A 29 -12.32 -1.18 5.12
N SER A 30 -11.83 -0.15 4.49
CA SER A 30 -12.67 0.85 3.80
C SER A 30 -12.54 0.81 2.27
N ALA A 31 -11.71 -0.07 1.72
CA ALA A 31 -11.34 -0.07 0.31
C ALA A 31 -12.56 -0.15 -0.62
N GLN A 32 -13.40 -1.18 -0.45
CA GLN A 32 -14.61 -1.38 -1.23
C GLN A 32 -15.56 -0.17 -1.10
N LYS A 33 -15.79 0.29 0.14
CA LYS A 33 -16.71 1.39 0.37
C LYS A 33 -16.22 2.71 -0.24
N VAL A 34 -14.92 2.98 -0.19
CA VAL A 34 -14.33 4.19 -0.81
C VAL A 34 -14.44 4.09 -2.32
N ALA A 35 -13.93 3.00 -2.92
CA ALA A 35 -13.94 2.79 -4.36
C ALA A 35 -15.36 2.90 -4.95
N ASP A 36 -16.33 2.21 -4.37
CA ASP A 36 -17.72 2.20 -4.87
C ASP A 36 -18.44 3.53 -4.64
N THR A 37 -18.14 4.25 -3.55
CA THR A 37 -18.78 5.55 -3.25
C THR A 37 -18.32 6.62 -4.25
N TYR A 38 -17.05 6.61 -4.61
CA TYR A 38 -16.49 7.61 -5.53
C TYR A 38 -16.40 7.12 -6.97
N GLY A 39 -16.80 5.86 -7.26
CA GLY A 39 -16.80 5.29 -8.60
C GLY A 39 -15.40 5.16 -9.19
N CYS A 40 -14.38 4.99 -8.35
CA CYS A 40 -12.99 4.86 -8.78
C CYS A 40 -12.50 3.41 -8.65
N PRO A 41 -11.50 2.98 -9.47
CA PRO A 41 -10.95 1.65 -9.39
C PRO A 41 -10.16 1.44 -8.09
N ALA A 42 -10.15 0.20 -7.60
CA ALA A 42 -9.23 -0.26 -6.57
C ALA A 42 -8.20 -1.21 -7.17
N TYR A 43 -6.95 -1.11 -6.72
CA TYR A 43 -5.83 -1.88 -7.21
C TYR A 43 -5.26 -2.75 -6.10
N ILE A 44 -5.04 -4.03 -6.38
CA ILE A 44 -4.44 -4.99 -5.45
C ILE A 44 -3.62 -6.03 -6.22
N HIS A 45 -2.59 -6.57 -5.60
CA HIS A 45 -1.87 -7.71 -6.17
C HIS A 45 -2.74 -8.99 -6.11
N PRO A 46 -2.77 -9.83 -7.18
CA PRO A 46 -3.63 -11.02 -7.24
C PRO A 46 -3.43 -11.99 -6.09
N GLU A 47 -2.20 -12.14 -5.58
CA GLU A 47 -1.90 -13.03 -4.44
C GLU A 47 -2.58 -12.62 -3.12
N ASP A 48 -3.05 -11.37 -3.00
CA ASP A 48 -3.77 -10.87 -1.83
C ASP A 48 -5.26 -10.62 -2.10
N ARG A 49 -5.73 -10.75 -3.35
CA ARG A 49 -7.12 -10.48 -3.74
C ARG A 49 -8.14 -11.23 -2.90
N TYR A 50 -7.86 -12.50 -2.57
CA TYR A 50 -8.77 -13.33 -1.78
C TYR A 50 -9.07 -12.75 -0.39
N LEU A 51 -8.19 -11.90 0.15
CA LEU A 51 -8.37 -11.22 1.43
C LEU A 51 -9.45 -10.14 1.38
N LEU A 52 -9.79 -9.63 0.20
CA LEU A 52 -10.89 -8.64 0.06
C LEU A 52 -12.25 -9.22 0.42
N THR A 53 -12.44 -10.53 0.29
CA THR A 53 -13.69 -11.22 0.63
C THR A 53 -13.58 -12.04 1.92
N ASP A 54 -12.37 -12.47 2.27
CA ASP A 54 -12.11 -13.30 3.44
C ASP A 54 -10.84 -12.84 4.18
N PRO A 55 -10.88 -11.64 4.81
CA PRO A 55 -9.71 -11.08 5.49
C PRO A 55 -9.25 -11.91 6.70
N ILE A 56 -10.10 -12.81 7.21
CA ILE A 56 -9.74 -13.70 8.33
C ILE A 56 -8.61 -14.65 7.93
N LYS A 57 -8.51 -15.00 6.65
CA LYS A 57 -7.41 -15.83 6.14
C LYS A 57 -6.02 -15.17 6.26
N GLY A 58 -5.97 -13.85 6.42
CA GLY A 58 -4.74 -13.11 6.72
C GLY A 58 -4.29 -13.25 8.19
N PHE A 59 -5.13 -13.81 9.06
CA PHE A 59 -4.81 -14.07 10.46
C PHE A 59 -4.62 -15.58 10.66
N GLY A 60 -3.73 -15.95 11.57
CA GLY A 60 -3.56 -17.38 11.92
C GLY A 60 -4.84 -17.97 12.54
N PRO A 61 -4.90 -19.32 12.65
CA PRO A 61 -6.11 -20.06 13.03
C PRO A 61 -6.70 -19.68 14.38
N ARG A 62 -5.96 -19.01 15.26
CA ARG A 62 -6.45 -18.55 16.57
C ARG A 62 -7.41 -17.36 16.48
N LEU A 63 -7.30 -16.50 15.46
CA LEU A 63 -8.22 -15.37 15.25
C LEU A 63 -9.36 -15.71 14.29
N ALA A 64 -9.22 -16.74 13.47
CA ALA A 64 -10.28 -17.20 12.56
C ALA A 64 -11.59 -17.64 13.30
N GLN A 65 -11.53 -17.79 14.62
CA GLN A 65 -12.70 -18.12 15.44
C GLN A 65 -13.54 -16.88 15.84
N VAL A 66 -13.05 -15.67 15.61
CA VAL A 66 -13.82 -14.45 15.84
C VAL A 66 -14.61 -14.17 14.56
N ALA A 67 -15.85 -14.64 14.52
CA ALA A 67 -16.78 -14.30 13.45
C ALA A 67 -17.01 -12.78 13.46
N LEU A 68 -16.25 -12.06 12.64
CA LEU A 68 -16.53 -10.67 12.34
C LEU A 68 -17.79 -10.68 11.47
N GLY A 69 -18.93 -10.30 12.06
CA GLY A 69 -20.22 -10.16 11.36
C GLY A 69 -20.23 -9.04 10.31
N VAL A 70 -19.07 -8.73 9.77
CA VAL A 70 -18.86 -7.71 8.73
C VAL A 70 -18.72 -8.44 7.40
N LEU A 71 -19.61 -8.14 6.47
CA LEU A 71 -19.51 -8.61 5.10
C LEU A 71 -18.42 -7.82 4.37
N PHE A 72 -17.35 -8.50 4.01
CA PHE A 72 -16.34 -7.97 3.10
C PHE A 72 -16.68 -8.37 1.67
N SER A 73 -16.46 -7.47 0.74
CA SER A 73 -16.68 -7.70 -0.69
C SER A 73 -15.64 -6.96 -1.52
N GLU A 74 -15.40 -7.47 -2.71
CA GLU A 74 -14.55 -6.77 -3.67
C GLU A 74 -15.19 -5.45 -4.13
N PRO A 75 -14.37 -4.40 -4.38
CA PRO A 75 -14.82 -3.22 -5.11
C PRO A 75 -15.39 -3.58 -6.48
N LYS A 76 -16.39 -2.81 -6.95
CA LYS A 76 -17.02 -3.03 -8.27
C LYS A 76 -16.03 -2.90 -9.43
N GLN A 77 -15.04 -2.03 -9.29
CA GLN A 77 -13.95 -1.86 -10.25
C GLN A 77 -12.66 -2.27 -9.57
N LEU A 78 -12.26 -3.53 -9.77
CA LEU A 78 -11.02 -4.08 -9.23
C LEU A 78 -10.03 -4.33 -10.37
N VAL A 79 -8.80 -3.87 -10.17
CA VAL A 79 -7.68 -4.05 -11.10
C VAL A 79 -6.56 -4.81 -10.40
N GLU A 80 -6.07 -5.86 -11.02
CA GLU A 80 -4.96 -6.64 -10.48
C GLU A 80 -3.60 -6.05 -10.90
N LEU A 81 -2.69 -5.97 -9.92
CA LEU A 81 -1.30 -5.52 -10.09
C LEU A 81 -0.40 -6.77 -10.25
N ASP A 82 -0.50 -7.43 -11.38
CA ASP A 82 0.20 -8.71 -11.65
C ASP A 82 1.61 -8.56 -12.22
N ARG A 83 2.02 -7.31 -12.51
CA ARG A 83 3.31 -7.03 -13.16
C ARG A 83 4.21 -6.19 -12.24
N ASP A 84 5.35 -6.76 -11.86
CA ASP A 84 6.40 -6.05 -11.15
C ASP A 84 7.01 -4.92 -12.03
N GLY A 85 7.20 -3.75 -11.43
CA GLY A 85 7.66 -2.55 -12.15
C GLY A 85 6.58 -1.90 -13.04
N ALA A 86 5.30 -2.29 -12.89
CA ALA A 86 4.21 -1.69 -13.66
C ALA A 86 4.09 -0.19 -13.38
N LEU A 87 3.82 0.58 -14.45
CA LEU A 87 3.50 1.99 -14.35
C LEU A 87 1.98 2.16 -14.38
N VAL A 88 1.43 2.79 -13.36
CA VAL A 88 0.00 3.12 -13.26
C VAL A 88 -0.15 4.63 -13.30
N GLU A 89 -0.99 5.13 -14.22
CA GLU A 89 -1.31 6.55 -14.32
C GLU A 89 -2.67 6.83 -13.66
N LEU A 90 -2.67 7.69 -12.67
CA LEU A 90 -3.84 7.98 -11.84
C LEU A 90 -3.99 9.50 -11.64
N GLY A 91 -5.01 10.10 -12.29
CA GLY A 91 -5.29 11.52 -12.08
C GLY A 91 -4.14 12.46 -12.44
N GLY A 92 -3.28 12.08 -13.39
CA GLY A 92 -2.09 12.85 -13.78
C GLY A 92 -0.84 12.54 -12.95
N ILE A 93 -0.91 11.56 -12.06
CA ILE A 93 0.25 11.08 -11.29
C ILE A 93 0.68 9.73 -11.85
N ARG A 94 1.98 9.54 -12.03
CA ARG A 94 2.58 8.25 -12.38
C ARG A 94 3.12 7.56 -11.14
N VAL A 95 2.70 6.34 -10.94
CA VAL A 95 3.09 5.51 -9.81
C VAL A 95 3.69 4.22 -10.34
N VAL A 96 4.91 3.90 -9.92
CA VAL A 96 5.54 2.60 -10.20
C VAL A 96 5.18 1.64 -9.09
N VAL A 97 4.78 0.44 -9.47
CA VAL A 97 4.39 -0.64 -8.55
C VAL A 97 5.49 -1.68 -8.51
N ASP A 98 6.14 -1.87 -7.38
CA ASP A 98 7.10 -2.95 -7.20
C ASP A 98 6.50 -4.03 -6.30
N HIS A 99 6.57 -5.28 -6.73
CA HIS A 99 6.17 -6.42 -5.94
C HIS A 99 7.21 -6.71 -4.85
N THR A 100 6.78 -6.69 -3.60
CA THR A 100 7.63 -6.83 -2.40
C THR A 100 7.07 -7.89 -1.45
N PRO A 101 7.04 -9.17 -1.87
CA PRO A 101 6.51 -10.24 -1.05
C PRO A 101 7.31 -10.41 0.24
N GLY A 102 6.63 -10.90 1.29
CA GLY A 102 7.28 -11.25 2.55
C GLY A 102 6.46 -10.90 3.78
N HIS A 103 5.80 -9.74 3.84
CA HIS A 103 4.77 -9.48 4.85
C HIS A 103 3.48 -10.23 4.50
N THR A 104 3.03 -10.10 3.26
CA THR A 104 2.08 -11.00 2.58
C THR A 104 2.69 -11.47 1.25
N ARG A 105 2.04 -12.42 0.58
CA ARG A 105 2.47 -12.85 -0.76
C ARG A 105 2.26 -11.77 -1.80
N GLY A 106 1.19 -10.98 -1.66
CA GLY A 106 0.80 -9.92 -2.58
C GLY A 106 1.22 -8.52 -2.13
N SER A 107 2.14 -8.38 -1.18
CA SER A 107 2.65 -7.06 -0.79
C SER A 107 3.29 -6.35 -1.96
N VAL A 108 2.91 -5.08 -2.15
CA VAL A 108 3.50 -4.16 -3.13
C VAL A 108 3.87 -2.84 -2.47
N VAL A 109 4.82 -2.14 -3.06
CA VAL A 109 5.10 -0.76 -2.73
C VAL A 109 4.78 0.13 -3.91
N PHE A 110 4.42 1.38 -3.65
CA PHE A 110 4.10 2.38 -4.67
C PHE A 110 5.12 3.49 -4.62
N ARG A 111 5.85 3.71 -5.74
CA ARG A 111 6.81 4.81 -5.87
C ARG A 111 6.22 5.93 -6.72
N ALA A 112 6.30 7.16 -6.24
CA ALA A 112 5.94 8.35 -6.99
C ALA A 112 7.09 9.35 -6.95
N SER A 113 7.47 9.88 -8.13
CA SER A 113 8.55 10.86 -8.24
C SER A 113 8.04 12.28 -8.07
N GLY A 114 8.75 13.06 -7.26
CA GLY A 114 8.42 14.44 -6.97
C GLY A 114 8.69 15.43 -8.10
N GLY A 115 9.52 15.06 -9.06
CA GLY A 115 9.82 15.84 -10.26
C GLY A 115 8.75 15.81 -11.36
N GLN A 116 7.63 15.13 -11.13
CA GLN A 116 6.51 15.14 -12.08
C GLN A 116 5.88 16.53 -12.10
N GLU A 117 5.70 17.08 -13.30
CA GLU A 117 5.09 18.39 -13.49
C GLU A 117 3.77 18.49 -12.71
N ARG A 118 3.62 19.60 -11.99
CA ARG A 118 2.40 19.94 -11.25
C ARG A 118 1.21 19.87 -12.22
N SER A 119 0.40 18.85 -12.13
CA SER A 119 -0.97 19.03 -12.56
C SER A 119 -1.62 19.98 -11.54
N ASP A 120 -2.38 20.97 -11.97
CA ASP A 120 -3.09 21.92 -11.09
C ASP A 120 -4.01 21.26 -10.05
N ARG A 121 -4.09 19.94 -10.04
CA ARG A 121 -4.95 19.11 -9.19
C ARG A 121 -4.27 17.88 -8.60
N GLY A 122 -2.93 17.75 -8.70
CA GLY A 122 -2.21 16.52 -8.39
C GLY A 122 -1.51 16.51 -7.03
N PHE A 123 -1.05 15.33 -6.68
CA PHE A 123 -0.25 15.01 -5.50
C PHE A 123 1.03 15.87 -5.48
N ASN A 124 1.22 16.64 -4.43
CA ASN A 124 2.40 17.48 -4.25
C ASN A 124 3.32 16.83 -3.21
N THR A 125 4.40 16.22 -3.66
CA THR A 125 5.46 15.70 -2.79
C THR A 125 6.40 16.79 -2.29
N GLY A 126 6.20 18.04 -2.69
CA GLY A 126 7.18 19.11 -2.43
C GLY A 126 8.45 18.99 -3.28
N GLY A 127 8.45 18.17 -4.33
CA GLY A 127 9.63 17.83 -5.13
C GLY A 127 10.39 16.60 -4.64
N GLU A 128 9.94 15.97 -3.54
CA GLU A 128 10.56 14.76 -3.00
C GLU A 128 10.05 13.51 -3.71
N ASP A 129 10.95 12.55 -3.96
CA ASP A 129 10.57 11.19 -4.33
C ASP A 129 10.02 10.47 -3.10
N VAL A 130 8.90 9.77 -3.26
CA VAL A 130 8.25 9.07 -2.15
C VAL A 130 7.99 7.61 -2.49
N VAL A 131 8.04 6.76 -1.47
CA VAL A 131 7.63 5.37 -1.55
C VAL A 131 6.65 5.04 -0.42
N PHE A 132 5.47 4.55 -0.79
CA PHE A 132 4.48 4.00 0.13
C PHE A 132 4.81 2.53 0.33
N THR A 133 5.31 2.18 1.50
CA THR A 133 5.85 0.84 1.76
C THR A 133 4.86 -0.13 2.37
N GLY A 134 3.65 0.33 2.72
CA GLY A 134 2.72 -0.51 3.49
C GLY A 134 3.44 -1.10 4.69
N ASP A 135 3.32 -2.41 4.87
CA ASP A 135 3.94 -3.12 5.98
C ASP A 135 5.22 -3.87 5.58
N THR A 136 5.91 -3.39 4.54
CA THR A 136 7.22 -3.94 4.14
C THR A 136 8.36 -3.31 4.94
N LEU A 137 8.43 -1.97 5.03
CA LEU A 137 9.50 -1.24 5.70
C LEU A 137 8.90 -0.13 6.56
N PHE A 138 9.29 -0.10 7.83
CA PHE A 138 8.93 0.93 8.81
C PHE A 138 10.17 1.71 9.25
N ARG A 139 9.96 2.79 9.98
CA ARG A 139 11.05 3.50 10.61
C ARG A 139 11.73 2.61 11.66
N SER A 140 12.99 2.25 11.39
CA SER A 140 13.84 1.40 12.24
C SER A 140 13.21 0.03 12.56
N SER A 141 12.41 -0.49 11.65
CA SER A 141 11.76 -1.80 11.76
C SER A 141 11.28 -2.31 10.41
N VAL A 142 10.86 -3.55 10.36
CA VAL A 142 10.27 -4.20 9.18
C VAL A 142 8.95 -4.89 9.53
N GLY A 143 8.17 -5.20 8.53
CA GLY A 143 6.90 -5.91 8.70
C GLY A 143 7.09 -7.30 9.32
N ARG A 144 6.07 -7.75 10.06
CA ARG A 144 6.03 -9.11 10.59
C ARG A 144 5.84 -10.13 9.47
N THR A 145 6.35 -11.32 9.68
CA THR A 145 6.32 -12.41 8.69
C THR A 145 5.77 -13.73 9.23
N ASP A 146 5.16 -13.68 10.41
CA ASP A 146 4.63 -14.84 11.14
C ASP A 146 3.13 -15.10 10.86
N LEU A 147 2.49 -14.27 10.04
CA LEU A 147 1.12 -14.45 9.58
C LEU A 147 1.06 -15.32 8.31
N PRO A 148 -0.13 -15.87 7.96
CA PRO A 148 -0.29 -16.66 6.75
C PRO A 148 0.18 -15.93 5.49
N GLY A 149 1.05 -16.56 4.73
CA GLY A 149 1.68 -15.97 3.53
C GLY A 149 2.94 -15.18 3.81
N GLY A 150 3.33 -14.99 5.08
CA GLY A 150 4.55 -14.31 5.47
C GLY A 150 5.81 -15.13 5.24
N SER A 151 6.92 -14.45 4.90
CA SER A 151 8.25 -15.03 4.68
C SER A 151 9.33 -14.00 5.01
N GLY A 152 10.07 -14.23 6.08
CA GLY A 152 11.18 -13.33 6.47
C GLY A 152 12.28 -13.23 5.41
N ARG A 153 12.56 -14.35 4.72
CA ARG A 153 13.53 -14.37 3.63
C ARG A 153 13.10 -13.46 2.47
N ASP A 154 11.84 -13.59 2.05
CA ASP A 154 11.33 -12.82 0.92
C ASP A 154 11.19 -11.34 1.29
N LEU A 155 10.79 -11.03 2.53
CA LEU A 155 10.74 -9.65 3.03
C LEU A 155 12.11 -8.99 2.96
N LEU A 156 13.15 -9.64 3.49
CA LEU A 156 14.51 -9.10 3.44
C LEU A 156 15.00 -8.94 2.00
N SER A 157 14.73 -9.92 1.14
CA SER A 157 15.05 -9.83 -0.29
C SER A 157 14.37 -8.64 -0.93
N SER A 158 13.07 -8.44 -0.69
CA SER A 158 12.28 -7.32 -1.19
C SER A 158 12.86 -5.98 -0.73
N ILE A 159 13.17 -5.84 0.54
CA ILE A 159 13.76 -4.62 1.11
C ILE A 159 15.10 -4.30 0.43
N VAL A 160 16.00 -5.27 0.36
CA VAL A 160 17.36 -5.06 -0.19
C VAL A 160 17.31 -4.75 -1.68
N THR A 161 16.48 -5.47 -2.45
CA THR A 161 16.50 -5.37 -3.91
C THR A 161 15.60 -4.30 -4.49
N LYS A 162 14.57 -3.86 -3.75
CA LYS A 162 13.56 -2.89 -4.23
C LYS A 162 13.61 -1.55 -3.49
N LEU A 163 13.90 -1.55 -2.20
CA LEU A 163 13.82 -0.33 -1.38
C LEU A 163 15.21 0.26 -1.11
N LEU A 164 16.16 -0.53 -0.62
CA LEU A 164 17.48 0.00 -0.27
C LEU A 164 18.36 0.35 -1.49
N VAL A 165 17.87 0.15 -2.69
CA VAL A 165 18.50 0.60 -3.95
C VAL A 165 18.03 2.01 -4.38
N LEU A 166 17.00 2.54 -3.75
CA LEU A 166 16.48 3.89 -4.01
C LEU A 166 17.42 4.95 -3.40
N ASP A 167 17.27 6.19 -3.85
CA ASP A 167 18.08 7.31 -3.37
C ASP A 167 17.85 7.56 -1.87
N ASP A 168 18.90 8.00 -1.17
CA ASP A 168 18.88 8.23 0.28
C ASP A 168 17.79 9.21 0.72
N ASP A 169 17.50 10.21 -0.11
CA ASP A 169 16.51 11.25 0.18
C ASP A 169 15.07 10.80 -0.13
N THR A 170 14.87 9.62 -0.73
CA THR A 170 13.51 9.09 -0.95
C THR A 170 12.77 8.94 0.36
N VAL A 171 11.62 9.60 0.47
CA VAL A 171 10.78 9.57 1.66
C VAL A 171 10.02 8.26 1.74
N VAL A 172 10.12 7.58 2.87
CA VAL A 172 9.39 6.36 3.20
C VAL A 172 8.11 6.73 3.95
N LEU A 173 6.96 6.34 3.37
CA LEU A 173 5.63 6.48 3.95
C LEU A 173 5.09 5.07 4.27
N PRO A 174 5.26 4.60 5.51
CA PRO A 174 4.84 3.25 5.90
C PRO A 174 3.33 3.16 6.17
N GLY A 175 2.81 1.93 6.25
CA GLY A 175 1.44 1.67 6.67
C GLY A 175 1.18 2.07 8.11
N HIS A 176 2.18 1.91 8.96
CA HIS A 176 2.12 2.24 10.39
C HIS A 176 3.36 3.02 10.84
N GLY A 177 3.17 3.87 11.85
CA GLY A 177 4.27 4.64 12.45
C GLY A 177 4.64 5.90 11.67
N PRO A 178 5.76 6.55 12.04
CA PRO A 178 6.19 7.80 11.44
C PRO A 178 6.92 7.56 10.10
N ARG A 179 6.96 8.61 9.27
CA ARG A 179 7.75 8.62 8.04
C ARG A 179 9.25 8.47 8.33
N SER A 180 9.97 7.99 7.33
CA SER A 180 11.43 7.85 7.35
C SER A 180 12.03 8.29 6.00
N THR A 181 13.30 7.96 5.76
CA THR A 181 13.95 8.04 4.45
C THR A 181 14.75 6.77 4.18
N ILE A 182 14.97 6.45 2.92
CA ILE A 182 15.77 5.27 2.54
C ILE A 182 17.18 5.34 3.16
N GLY A 183 17.80 6.50 3.13
CA GLY A 183 19.12 6.68 3.74
C GLY A 183 19.13 6.49 5.26
N HIS A 184 18.05 6.85 5.97
CA HIS A 184 17.93 6.54 7.39
C HIS A 184 17.85 5.03 7.60
N GLU A 185 16.95 4.36 6.88
CA GLU A 185 16.73 2.92 7.05
C GLU A 185 17.95 2.08 6.65
N ARG A 186 18.66 2.47 5.59
CA ARG A 186 19.90 1.81 5.16
C ARG A 186 20.98 1.82 6.25
N ARG A 187 21.00 2.85 7.10
CA ARG A 187 22.02 3.00 8.16
C ARG A 187 21.60 2.44 9.51
N THR A 188 20.31 2.41 9.82
CA THR A 188 19.83 2.23 11.19
C THR A 188 18.80 1.12 11.37
N ASN A 189 18.22 0.61 10.28
CA ASN A 189 17.28 -0.50 10.38
C ASN A 189 18.06 -1.77 10.77
N PRO A 190 17.61 -2.53 11.81
CA PRO A 190 18.32 -3.68 12.35
C PRO A 190 18.40 -4.87 11.37
#